data_8629cd8eb4874ac1c2b89902684d3a3b
#
_entry.id   8629cd8eb4874ac1c2b89902684d3a3b
#
_cell.length_a   1.000
_cell.length_b   1.000
_cell.length_c   1.000
_cell.angle_alpha   90.00
_cell.angle_beta   90.00
_cell.angle_gamma   90.00
#
_symmetry.space_group_name_H-M   'P 1'
#
loop_
_entity.id
_entity.type
_entity.pdbx_description
1 polymer ?
#
loop_
_entity_poly.entity_id
_entity_poly.type
_entity_poly.pdbx_seq_one_letter_code
_entity_poly.pdbx_strand_id
1 'polypeptide(L)'
;MGLRRKKKRHAGKTIQAAGERQQGVRLSLDGGALTVKTGNCSHWGEREYQEDSFGFSDIVDSGAVSDKGILAVLGDGMGGLANGRAISEYTVSSFIKMFEVVDYDAPFEPQMMIIAEKINDEVCKNFSIGGKSGAGSTLVAAFVYKLRLYWLCVGDSRLYLLRGGLLYPVNEDHDYANQLLAEYLRGRLGLESIQADPQKDSLTSYIGNEKLPFIDSNPRGFPICRDDTIVLCSDGVYNSLSEARIIEALEANDPQRACEDVARQVLDCGVPGQDNLTIMAIKFAEFEE
;
A
#
# COMPACT_ATOMS: atom_id res chain seq x y z
N MET A 1 -43.81 31.84 -6.54
CA MET A 1 -43.02 31.43 -5.37
C MET A 1 -41.87 30.55 -5.85
N GLY A 2 -40.71 31.12 -6.09
CA GLY A 2 -39.59 30.46 -6.71
C GLY A 2 -38.63 29.91 -5.67
N LEU A 3 -38.45 28.60 -5.63
CA LEU A 3 -37.47 27.94 -4.80
C LEU A 3 -36.07 28.14 -5.41
N ARG A 4 -35.27 29.00 -4.82
CA ARG A 4 -33.83 29.13 -5.08
C ARG A 4 -33.13 27.91 -4.55
N ARG A 5 -32.65 26.99 -5.43
CA ARG A 5 -31.67 25.97 -5.11
C ARG A 5 -30.37 26.67 -4.72
N LYS A 6 -30.00 26.61 -3.45
CA LYS A 6 -28.63 26.94 -3.00
C LYS A 6 -27.67 25.93 -3.56
N LYS A 7 -26.81 26.31 -4.53
CA LYS A 7 -25.62 25.59 -4.87
C LYS A 7 -24.70 25.55 -3.64
N LYS A 8 -24.54 24.38 -3.02
CA LYS A 8 -23.46 24.16 -2.06
C LYS A 8 -22.15 24.36 -2.81
N ARG A 9 -21.40 25.39 -2.47
CA ARG A 9 -20.00 25.54 -2.88
C ARG A 9 -19.25 24.38 -2.22
N HIS A 10 -18.63 23.51 -3.02
CA HIS A 10 -17.64 22.57 -2.54
C HIS A 10 -16.48 23.40 -2.00
N ALA A 11 -16.30 23.43 -0.69
CA ALA A 11 -15.07 23.88 -0.08
C ALA A 11 -13.98 22.94 -0.59
N GLY A 12 -12.89 23.49 -1.15
CA GLY A 12 -11.79 22.72 -1.64
C GLY A 12 -11.29 21.79 -0.52
N LYS A 13 -11.41 20.47 -0.77
CA LYS A 13 -10.92 19.45 0.14
C LYS A 13 -9.40 19.51 0.09
N THR A 14 -8.77 19.73 1.24
CA THR A 14 -7.30 19.77 1.35
C THR A 14 -6.75 18.36 1.24
N ILE A 15 -5.85 18.13 0.28
CA ILE A 15 -5.10 16.88 0.17
C ILE A 15 -4.13 16.84 1.35
N GLN A 16 -4.18 15.80 2.18
CA GLN A 16 -3.21 15.60 3.24
C GLN A 16 -1.95 14.95 2.65
N ALA A 17 -0.93 15.75 2.41
CA ALA A 17 0.42 15.26 2.19
C ALA A 17 1.09 15.11 3.57
N ALA A 18 1.43 13.89 3.95
CA ALA A 18 2.21 13.67 5.15
C ALA A 18 3.69 13.77 4.76
N GLY A 19 4.32 14.88 5.07
CA GLY A 19 5.76 15.01 4.94
C GLY A 19 6.25 16.39 4.49
N GLU A 20 7.21 16.93 5.20
CA GLU A 20 8.10 18.00 4.72
C GLU A 20 8.85 17.48 3.48
N ARG A 21 9.21 18.38 2.54
CA ARG A 21 10.03 18.02 1.37
C ARG A 21 11.30 17.33 1.83
N GLN A 22 11.35 16.01 1.67
CA GLN A 22 12.53 15.24 2.04
C GLN A 22 13.61 15.43 0.97
N GLN A 23 14.79 15.83 1.40
CA GLN A 23 15.99 15.70 0.58
C GLN A 23 16.27 14.21 0.42
N GLY A 24 16.56 13.76 -0.82
CA GLY A 24 16.84 12.36 -1.08
C GLY A 24 18.01 11.84 -0.23
N VAL A 25 17.88 10.61 0.26
CA VAL A 25 18.90 9.94 1.07
C VAL A 25 19.87 9.20 0.15
N ARG A 26 21.18 9.38 0.39
CA ARG A 26 22.23 8.71 -0.38
C ARG A 26 22.45 7.29 0.14
N LEU A 27 22.27 6.30 -0.75
CA LEU A 27 22.73 4.92 -0.52
C LEU A 27 24.04 4.69 -1.28
N SER A 28 25.13 4.40 -0.55
CA SER A 28 26.40 3.97 -1.14
C SER A 28 26.41 2.44 -1.26
N LEU A 29 26.63 1.94 -2.46
CA LEU A 29 26.74 0.51 -2.75
C LEU A 29 27.95 0.25 -3.63
N ASP A 30 28.47 -0.98 -3.58
CA ASP A 30 29.57 -1.43 -4.44
C ASP A 30 29.21 -1.20 -5.92
N GLY A 31 29.74 -0.13 -6.52
CA GLY A 31 29.56 0.21 -7.93
C GLY A 31 28.82 1.49 -8.26
N GLY A 32 28.34 2.26 -7.29
CA GLY A 32 27.70 3.59 -7.49
C GLY A 32 26.86 4.04 -6.33
N ALA A 33 26.69 5.34 -6.19
CA ALA A 33 25.78 5.92 -5.21
C ALA A 33 24.40 6.13 -5.85
N LEU A 34 23.35 5.61 -5.21
CA LEU A 34 21.97 5.92 -5.57
C LEU A 34 21.37 6.89 -4.56
N THR A 35 20.54 7.79 -5.05
CA THR A 35 19.68 8.63 -4.21
C THR A 35 18.34 7.95 -4.08
N VAL A 36 17.86 7.77 -2.85
CA VAL A 36 16.50 7.32 -2.57
C VAL A 36 15.65 8.52 -2.23
N LYS A 37 14.55 8.67 -2.96
CA LYS A 37 13.54 9.70 -2.71
C LYS A 37 12.22 9.01 -2.42
N THR A 38 11.45 9.54 -1.48
CA THR A 38 10.13 9.01 -1.14
C THR A 38 9.05 10.04 -1.38
N GLY A 39 7.82 9.55 -1.56
CA GLY A 39 6.64 10.37 -1.66
C GLY A 39 5.43 9.60 -1.14
N ASN A 40 4.42 10.33 -0.72
CA ASN A 40 3.15 9.74 -0.32
C ASN A 40 2.01 10.75 -0.45
N CYS A 41 0.80 10.25 -0.62
CA CYS A 41 -0.41 11.06 -0.54
C CYS A 41 -1.57 10.17 -0.08
N SER A 42 -2.41 10.70 0.81
CA SER A 42 -3.58 10.02 1.32
C SER A 42 -4.76 10.98 1.35
N HIS A 43 -5.96 10.49 0.98
CA HIS A 43 -7.18 11.29 0.97
C HIS A 43 -8.42 10.40 1.23
N TRP A 44 -9.41 10.92 1.95
CA TRP A 44 -10.61 10.15 2.31
C TRP A 44 -11.64 9.97 1.17
N GLY A 45 -11.36 10.49 -0.04
CA GLY A 45 -12.29 10.41 -1.16
C GLY A 45 -13.64 11.08 -0.86
N GLU A 46 -14.71 10.32 -1.01
CA GLU A 46 -16.08 10.72 -0.62
C GLU A 46 -16.56 10.05 0.68
N ARG A 47 -15.71 9.28 1.35
CA ARG A 47 -15.99 8.63 2.63
C ARG A 47 -16.08 9.66 3.76
N GLU A 48 -16.70 9.29 4.88
CA GLU A 48 -16.81 10.13 6.08
C GLU A 48 -15.48 10.15 6.85
N TYR A 49 -14.72 9.05 6.81
CA TYR A 49 -13.47 8.84 7.54
C TYR A 49 -12.39 8.34 6.62
N GLN A 50 -11.13 8.63 7.00
CA GLN A 50 -9.97 7.97 6.43
C GLN A 50 -9.70 6.71 7.24
N GLU A 51 -9.80 5.55 6.60
CA GLU A 51 -9.53 4.25 7.20
C GLU A 51 -8.20 3.66 6.70
N ASP A 52 -7.60 4.22 5.62
CA ASP A 52 -6.23 3.90 5.23
C ASP A 52 -5.22 4.47 6.21
N SER A 53 -4.15 3.73 6.43
CA SER A 53 -2.97 4.14 7.20
C SER A 53 -1.69 3.76 6.46
N PHE A 54 -0.65 4.55 6.63
CA PHE A 54 0.64 4.27 6.04
C PHE A 54 1.77 4.83 6.91
N GLY A 55 2.98 4.34 6.67
CA GLY A 55 4.17 4.86 7.31
C GLY A 55 5.45 4.36 6.68
N PHE A 56 6.52 5.09 6.94
CA PHE A 56 7.88 4.68 6.61
C PHE A 56 8.67 4.42 7.91
N SER A 57 9.70 3.56 7.84
CA SER A 57 10.76 3.58 8.85
C SER A 57 11.47 4.94 8.86
N ASP A 58 12.37 5.17 9.81
CA ASP A 58 13.13 6.43 9.83
C ASP A 58 13.89 6.64 8.52
N ILE A 59 13.40 7.60 7.73
CA ILE A 59 13.95 8.00 6.43
C ILE A 59 14.61 9.37 6.46
N VAL A 60 14.66 10.02 7.63
CA VAL A 60 15.27 11.35 7.82
C VAL A 60 16.76 11.22 8.05
N ASP A 61 17.18 10.17 8.78
CA ASP A 61 18.60 9.88 9.02
C ASP A 61 19.19 9.06 7.86
N SER A 62 20.05 9.70 7.06
CA SER A 62 20.74 9.05 5.94
C SER A 62 21.61 7.88 6.36
N GLY A 63 22.18 7.91 7.56
CA GLY A 63 22.94 6.80 8.15
C GLY A 63 22.01 5.62 8.44
N ALA A 64 20.84 5.87 9.05
CA ALA A 64 19.87 4.83 9.34
C ALA A 64 19.38 4.13 8.06
N VAL A 65 19.08 4.87 7.00
CA VAL A 65 18.66 4.29 5.72
C VAL A 65 19.79 3.47 5.08
N SER A 66 21.05 3.93 5.14
CA SER A 66 22.19 3.20 4.62
C SER A 66 22.42 1.87 5.38
N ASP A 67 22.31 1.90 6.69
CA ASP A 67 22.63 0.76 7.54
C ASP A 67 21.46 -0.21 7.74
N LYS A 68 20.23 0.31 7.82
CA LYS A 68 19.02 -0.45 8.16
C LYS A 68 18.04 -0.62 7.00
N GLY A 69 18.30 0.03 5.86
CA GLY A 69 17.37 0.02 4.72
C GLY A 69 16.16 0.92 4.94
N ILE A 70 15.17 0.76 4.08
CA ILE A 70 13.92 1.54 4.10
C ILE A 70 12.72 0.60 4.09
N LEU A 71 11.83 0.76 5.05
CA LEU A 71 10.56 0.07 5.13
C LEU A 71 9.43 1.04 4.85
N ALA A 72 8.52 0.65 3.94
CA ALA A 72 7.23 1.30 3.71
C ALA A 72 6.13 0.32 4.06
N VAL A 73 5.12 0.77 4.80
CA VAL A 73 3.97 -0.04 5.22
C VAL A 73 2.69 0.71 4.91
N LEU A 74 1.72 0.00 4.31
CA LEU A 74 0.39 0.49 4.01
C LEU A 74 -0.64 -0.51 4.54
N GLY A 75 -1.74 0.00 5.07
CA GLY A 75 -2.90 -0.77 5.50
C GLY A 75 -4.18 -0.03 5.12
N ASP A 76 -5.06 -0.73 4.41
CA ASP A 76 -6.40 -0.27 4.06
C ASP A 76 -7.38 -0.87 5.07
N GLY A 77 -8.02 -0.01 5.84
CA GLY A 77 -8.89 -0.40 6.94
C GLY A 77 -10.32 -0.61 6.48
N MET A 78 -10.90 -1.76 6.83
CA MET A 78 -12.28 -2.10 6.49
C MET A 78 -13.14 -2.39 7.72
N GLY A 79 -14.45 -2.19 7.58
CA GLY A 79 -15.42 -2.54 8.63
C GLY A 79 -16.29 -1.39 9.08
N GLY A 80 -16.14 -0.21 8.50
CA GLY A 80 -16.93 1.00 8.75
C GLY A 80 -16.86 1.49 10.21
N LEU A 81 -17.17 2.76 10.43
CA LEU A 81 -17.07 3.40 11.74
C LEU A 81 -15.62 3.37 12.28
N ALA A 82 -15.29 3.73 13.43
CA ALA A 82 -13.94 3.90 13.98
C ALA A 82 -13.03 2.63 13.98
N ASN A 83 -13.53 1.44 13.61
CA ASN A 83 -12.78 0.18 13.77
C ASN A 83 -11.79 -0.08 12.64
N GLY A 84 -12.16 0.15 11.38
CA GLY A 84 -11.24 -0.04 10.24
C GLY A 84 -10.00 0.84 10.40
N ARG A 85 -10.22 2.14 10.66
CA ARG A 85 -9.13 3.08 10.93
C ARG A 85 -8.23 2.64 12.09
N ALA A 86 -8.82 2.26 13.23
CA ALA A 86 -8.03 1.89 14.40
C ALA A 86 -7.18 0.62 14.13
N ILE A 87 -7.70 -0.32 13.33
CA ILE A 87 -6.99 -1.54 12.97
C ILE A 87 -5.88 -1.22 11.96
N SER A 88 -6.13 -0.41 10.94
CA SER A 88 -5.09 -0.05 9.97
C SER A 88 -3.95 0.76 10.63
N GLU A 89 -4.28 1.75 11.47
CA GLU A 89 -3.30 2.51 12.26
C GLU A 89 -2.47 1.59 13.18
N TYR A 90 -3.14 0.65 13.86
CA TYR A 90 -2.48 -0.34 14.71
C TYR A 90 -1.57 -1.27 13.90
N THR A 91 -2.05 -1.78 12.76
CA THR A 91 -1.31 -2.69 11.88
C THR A 91 -0.02 -2.03 11.38
N VAL A 92 -0.14 -0.83 10.80
CA VAL A 92 1.01 -0.09 10.25
C VAL A 92 2.02 0.27 11.35
N SER A 93 1.56 0.89 12.43
CA SER A 93 2.45 1.34 13.52
C SER A 93 3.14 0.18 14.23
N SER A 94 2.41 -0.92 14.46
CA SER A 94 2.97 -2.12 15.10
C SER A 94 3.98 -2.81 14.19
N PHE A 95 3.71 -2.90 12.87
CA PHE A 95 4.64 -3.51 11.93
C PHE A 95 5.96 -2.75 11.91
N ILE A 96 5.93 -1.42 11.75
CA ILE A 96 7.13 -0.58 11.74
C ILE A 96 7.90 -0.75 13.05
N LYS A 97 7.21 -0.64 14.20
CA LYS A 97 7.84 -0.76 15.52
C LYS A 97 8.47 -2.13 15.76
N MET A 98 7.79 -3.22 15.41
CA MET A 98 8.33 -4.57 15.58
C MET A 98 9.50 -4.83 14.62
N PHE A 99 9.49 -4.21 13.45
CA PHE A 99 10.54 -4.34 12.46
C PHE A 99 11.84 -3.63 12.86
N GLU A 100 11.81 -2.64 13.77
CA GLU A 100 13.02 -1.95 14.27
C GLU A 100 14.04 -2.88 14.95
N VAL A 101 13.58 -4.05 15.43
CA VAL A 101 14.39 -5.01 16.20
C VAL A 101 14.63 -6.33 15.46
N VAL A 102 14.43 -6.36 14.13
CA VAL A 102 14.73 -7.55 13.32
C VAL A 102 16.23 -7.84 13.30
N ASP A 103 16.56 -9.12 13.18
CA ASP A 103 17.94 -9.57 13.00
C ASP A 103 18.35 -9.45 11.53
N TYR A 104 19.30 -8.59 11.23
CA TYR A 104 19.81 -8.34 9.87
C TYR A 104 20.72 -9.47 9.35
N ASP A 105 21.19 -10.37 10.21
CA ASP A 105 21.96 -11.54 9.83
C ASP A 105 21.08 -12.77 9.54
N ALA A 106 19.77 -12.66 9.84
CA ALA A 106 18.77 -13.70 9.56
C ALA A 106 17.89 -13.33 8.34
N PRO A 107 17.25 -14.32 7.68
CA PRO A 107 16.30 -14.06 6.61
C PRO A 107 15.15 -13.13 7.04
N PHE A 108 14.81 -12.12 6.23
CA PHE A 108 13.77 -11.16 6.57
C PHE A 108 12.36 -11.72 6.46
N GLU A 109 12.08 -12.56 5.44
CA GLU A 109 10.74 -13.09 5.19
C GLU A 109 10.13 -13.80 6.42
N PRO A 110 10.80 -14.75 7.10
CA PRO A 110 10.24 -15.39 8.29
C PRO A 110 9.97 -14.42 9.44
N GLN A 111 10.81 -13.38 9.59
CA GLN A 111 10.63 -12.36 10.60
C GLN A 111 9.42 -11.48 10.29
N MET A 112 9.22 -11.08 9.02
CA MET A 112 8.05 -10.34 8.57
C MET A 112 6.77 -11.15 8.77
N MET A 113 6.79 -12.45 8.48
CA MET A 113 5.66 -13.36 8.72
C MET A 113 5.29 -13.43 10.20
N ILE A 114 6.27 -13.61 11.09
CA ILE A 114 6.05 -13.63 12.54
C ILE A 114 5.43 -12.32 13.03
N ILE A 115 5.89 -11.18 12.50
CA ILE A 115 5.33 -9.86 12.82
C ILE A 115 3.87 -9.78 12.38
N ALA A 116 3.56 -10.16 11.14
CA ALA A 116 2.20 -10.12 10.60
C ALA A 116 1.24 -11.02 11.38
N GLU A 117 1.65 -12.26 11.68
CA GLU A 117 0.87 -13.20 12.48
C GLU A 117 0.59 -12.67 13.90
N LYS A 118 1.62 -12.08 14.54
CA LYS A 118 1.48 -11.49 15.88
C LYS A 118 0.51 -10.32 15.87
N ILE A 119 0.60 -9.44 14.88
CA ILE A 119 -0.32 -8.30 14.72
C ILE A 119 -1.74 -8.82 14.51
N ASN A 120 -1.92 -9.83 13.65
CA ASN A 120 -3.21 -10.46 13.41
C ASN A 120 -3.83 -11.02 14.70
N ASP A 121 -3.06 -11.76 15.49
CA ASP A 121 -3.50 -12.30 16.77
C ASP A 121 -3.93 -11.20 17.76
N GLU A 122 -3.18 -10.09 17.80
CA GLU A 122 -3.49 -8.96 18.67
C GLU A 122 -4.73 -8.21 18.20
N VAL A 123 -4.92 -8.04 16.88
CA VAL A 123 -6.13 -7.45 16.29
C VAL A 123 -7.34 -8.34 16.60
N CYS A 124 -7.25 -9.63 16.35
CA CYS A 124 -8.33 -10.57 16.65
C CYS A 124 -8.74 -10.56 18.14
N LYS A 125 -7.79 -10.40 19.07
CA LYS A 125 -8.06 -10.33 20.50
C LYS A 125 -8.70 -9.01 20.94
N ASN A 126 -8.22 -7.89 20.39
CA ASN A 126 -8.50 -6.55 20.93
C ASN A 126 -9.65 -5.85 20.20
N PHE A 127 -9.91 -6.17 18.92
CA PHE A 127 -10.89 -5.50 18.08
C PHE A 127 -12.11 -6.35 17.72
N SER A 128 -12.16 -7.62 18.16
CA SER A 128 -13.34 -8.47 17.97
C SER A 128 -14.50 -8.06 18.89
N ILE A 129 -15.64 -7.72 18.31
CA ILE A 129 -16.88 -7.46 19.04
C ILE A 129 -17.76 -8.71 18.96
N GLY A 130 -18.05 -9.35 20.10
CA GLY A 130 -18.95 -10.50 20.16
C GLY A 130 -18.46 -11.76 19.46
N GLY A 131 -17.16 -11.94 19.30
CA GLY A 131 -16.55 -13.14 18.68
C GLY A 131 -16.64 -13.17 17.14
N LYS A 132 -17.06 -12.07 16.49
CA LYS A 132 -17.00 -11.90 15.04
C LYS A 132 -16.22 -10.65 14.72
N SER A 133 -15.10 -10.79 14.04
CA SER A 133 -14.40 -9.67 13.43
C SER A 133 -15.12 -9.32 12.13
N GLY A 134 -15.88 -8.23 12.12
CA GLY A 134 -16.40 -7.63 10.88
C GLY A 134 -15.53 -6.48 10.39
N ALA A 135 -14.38 -6.26 11.04
CA ALA A 135 -13.44 -5.21 10.76
C ALA A 135 -12.03 -5.80 10.60
N GLY A 136 -11.19 -5.17 9.80
CA GLY A 136 -9.85 -5.63 9.53
C GLY A 136 -9.04 -4.58 8.79
N SER A 137 -7.88 -4.99 8.29
CA SER A 137 -7.02 -4.16 7.43
C SER A 137 -6.27 -5.02 6.45
N THR A 138 -5.99 -4.51 5.27
CA THR A 138 -4.91 -5.04 4.44
C THR A 138 -3.56 -4.75 5.09
N LEU A 139 -2.51 -5.37 4.60
CA LEU A 139 -1.13 -5.08 4.97
C LEU A 139 -0.24 -5.23 3.73
N VAL A 140 0.42 -4.17 3.34
CA VAL A 140 1.54 -4.20 2.38
C VAL A 140 2.76 -3.66 3.08
N ALA A 141 3.77 -4.50 3.26
CA ALA A 141 5.07 -4.12 3.81
C ALA A 141 6.15 -4.34 2.74
N ALA A 142 6.80 -3.27 2.29
CA ALA A 142 7.89 -3.29 1.33
C ALA A 142 9.18 -2.81 1.99
N PHE A 143 10.16 -3.68 2.08
CA PHE A 143 11.44 -3.41 2.72
C PHE A 143 12.59 -3.48 1.71
N VAL A 144 13.35 -2.41 1.57
CA VAL A 144 14.54 -2.39 0.72
C VAL A 144 15.79 -2.33 1.57
N TYR A 145 16.61 -3.34 1.45
CA TYR A 145 17.90 -3.46 2.11
C TYR A 145 18.97 -3.91 1.12
N LYS A 146 20.09 -3.21 1.07
CA LYS A 146 21.20 -3.50 0.15
C LYS A 146 20.74 -3.72 -1.31
N LEU A 147 19.89 -2.81 -1.82
CA LEU A 147 19.25 -2.87 -3.15
C LEU A 147 18.50 -4.20 -3.43
N ARG A 148 17.89 -4.75 -2.43
CA ARG A 148 16.97 -5.87 -2.57
C ARG A 148 15.64 -5.52 -1.92
N LEU A 149 14.57 -5.69 -2.68
CA LEU A 149 13.20 -5.55 -2.21
C LEU A 149 12.73 -6.85 -1.61
N TYR A 150 12.35 -6.80 -0.36
CA TYR A 150 11.62 -7.84 0.36
C TYR A 150 10.20 -7.33 0.60
N TRP A 151 9.20 -8.19 0.51
CA TRP A 151 7.83 -7.80 0.79
C TRP A 151 7.08 -8.86 1.56
N LEU A 152 6.00 -8.41 2.20
CA LEU A 152 4.94 -9.21 2.75
C LEU A 152 3.62 -8.47 2.51
N CYS A 153 2.65 -9.17 1.89
CA CYS A 153 1.35 -8.62 1.56
C CYS A 153 0.24 -9.53 2.06
N VAL A 154 -0.82 -8.92 2.61
CA VAL A 154 -2.07 -9.56 3.01
C VAL A 154 -3.22 -8.64 2.60
N GLY A 155 -4.15 -9.15 1.79
CA GLY A 155 -5.27 -8.36 1.26
C GLY A 155 -5.09 -8.03 -0.22
N ASP A 156 -5.76 -6.99 -0.68
CA ASP A 156 -5.81 -6.54 -2.07
C ASP A 156 -5.16 -5.17 -2.32
N SER A 157 -4.62 -4.54 -1.28
CA SER A 157 -3.72 -3.40 -1.50
C SER A 157 -2.48 -3.86 -2.25
N ARG A 158 -1.99 -3.03 -3.19
CA ARG A 158 -1.03 -3.47 -4.19
C ARG A 158 0.35 -2.88 -4.00
N LEU A 159 1.33 -3.73 -4.28
CA LEU A 159 2.74 -3.39 -4.44
C LEU A 159 3.10 -3.49 -5.92
N TYR A 160 3.65 -2.42 -6.47
CA TYR A 160 4.13 -2.38 -7.84
C TYR A 160 5.62 -2.04 -7.92
N LEU A 161 6.24 -2.48 -8.99
CA LEU A 161 7.57 -2.04 -9.44
C LEU A 161 7.42 -1.34 -10.78
N LEU A 162 7.72 -0.05 -10.83
CA LEU A 162 7.88 0.68 -12.09
C LEU A 162 9.35 0.55 -12.54
N ARG A 163 9.55 -0.09 -13.68
CA ARG A 163 10.87 -0.30 -14.30
C ARG A 163 10.74 -0.19 -15.81
N GLY A 164 11.56 0.66 -16.43
CA GLY A 164 11.61 0.80 -17.88
C GLY A 164 10.28 1.21 -18.51
N GLY A 165 9.52 2.08 -17.85
CA GLY A 165 8.22 2.56 -18.31
C GLY A 165 7.06 1.57 -18.18
N LEU A 166 7.27 0.46 -17.47
CA LEU A 166 6.25 -0.55 -17.22
C LEU A 166 6.00 -0.71 -15.72
N LEU A 167 4.73 -0.78 -15.33
CA LEU A 167 4.29 -1.00 -13.97
C LEU A 167 3.97 -2.47 -13.78
N TYR A 168 4.80 -3.17 -13.01
CA TYR A 168 4.66 -4.60 -12.74
C TYR A 168 3.97 -4.81 -11.39
N PRO A 169 2.83 -5.50 -11.31
CA PRO A 169 2.30 -5.95 -10.03
C PRO A 169 3.28 -6.96 -9.43
N VAL A 170 3.60 -6.76 -8.14
CA VAL A 170 4.58 -7.59 -7.41
C VAL A 170 3.89 -8.62 -6.55
N ASN A 171 2.75 -8.26 -5.94
CA ASN A 171 1.94 -9.16 -5.12
C ASN A 171 0.67 -9.62 -5.85
N GLU A 172 0.08 -10.71 -5.35
CA GLU A 172 -1.24 -11.18 -5.75
C GLU A 172 -2.31 -10.64 -4.80
N ASP A 173 -3.46 -10.23 -5.35
CA ASP A 173 -4.61 -9.79 -4.54
C ASP A 173 -5.25 -11.01 -3.84
N HIS A 174 -5.49 -10.90 -2.53
CA HIS A 174 -6.16 -11.93 -1.76
C HIS A 174 -7.68 -11.70 -1.74
N ASP A 175 -8.29 -11.71 -2.90
CA ASP A 175 -9.74 -11.60 -3.10
C ASP A 175 -10.37 -12.92 -3.58
N TYR A 176 -11.69 -12.94 -3.63
CA TYR A 176 -12.42 -14.11 -4.08
C TYR A 176 -12.34 -14.27 -5.60
N ALA A 177 -12.18 -13.18 -6.36
CA ALA A 177 -12.00 -13.25 -7.81
C ALA A 177 -10.78 -14.07 -8.21
N ASN A 178 -9.65 -13.92 -7.50
CA ASN A 178 -8.45 -14.72 -7.74
C ASN A 178 -8.65 -16.21 -7.41
N GLN A 179 -9.45 -16.54 -6.39
CA GLN A 179 -9.83 -17.95 -6.14
C GLN A 179 -10.68 -18.51 -7.26
N LEU A 180 -11.67 -17.74 -7.75
CA LEU A 180 -12.50 -18.14 -8.89
C LEU A 180 -11.68 -18.24 -10.19
N LEU A 181 -10.69 -17.37 -10.38
CA LEU A 181 -9.78 -17.42 -11.53
C LEU A 181 -8.96 -18.73 -11.49
N ALA A 182 -8.50 -19.15 -10.33
CA ALA A 182 -7.82 -20.45 -10.19
C ALA A 182 -8.73 -21.62 -10.58
N GLU A 183 -10.02 -21.60 -10.24
CA GLU A 183 -10.98 -22.62 -10.66
C GLU A 183 -11.29 -22.56 -12.17
N TYR A 184 -11.33 -21.36 -12.74
CA TYR A 184 -11.44 -21.17 -14.20
C TYR A 184 -10.24 -21.79 -14.93
N LEU A 185 -9.02 -21.50 -14.49
CA LEU A 185 -7.79 -22.05 -15.08
C LEU A 185 -7.71 -23.58 -14.96
N ARG A 186 -8.38 -24.18 -13.96
CA ARG A 186 -8.54 -25.63 -13.83
C ARG A 186 -9.67 -26.21 -14.69
N GLY A 187 -10.40 -25.36 -15.45
CA GLY A 187 -11.52 -25.77 -16.28
C GLY A 187 -12.80 -26.11 -15.52
N ARG A 188 -12.94 -25.67 -14.29
CA ARG A 188 -14.09 -25.95 -13.42
C ARG A 188 -15.16 -24.86 -13.42
N LEU A 189 -14.83 -23.67 -13.92
CA LEU A 189 -15.70 -22.50 -13.92
C LEU A 189 -15.59 -21.75 -15.26
N GLY A 190 -16.65 -21.06 -15.68
CA GLY A 190 -16.63 -20.15 -16.82
C GLY A 190 -16.22 -18.74 -16.42
N LEU A 191 -15.57 -18.01 -17.33
CA LEU A 191 -15.15 -16.62 -17.06
C LEU A 191 -16.33 -15.69 -16.72
N GLU A 192 -17.48 -15.89 -17.37
CA GLU A 192 -18.71 -15.14 -17.12
C GLU A 192 -19.20 -15.29 -15.66
N SER A 193 -18.97 -16.48 -15.08
CA SER A 193 -19.36 -16.75 -13.69
C SER A 193 -18.54 -15.94 -12.70
N ILE A 194 -17.26 -15.66 -13.00
CA ILE A 194 -16.39 -14.81 -12.17
C ILE A 194 -16.90 -13.37 -12.18
N GLN A 195 -17.20 -12.85 -13.38
CA GLN A 195 -17.66 -11.48 -13.54
C GLN A 195 -19.03 -11.23 -12.91
N ALA A 196 -19.88 -12.25 -12.89
CA ALA A 196 -21.23 -12.18 -12.33
C ALA A 196 -21.30 -12.46 -10.82
N ASP A 197 -20.22 -12.93 -10.20
CA ASP A 197 -20.22 -13.25 -8.79
C ASP A 197 -20.26 -11.98 -7.93
N PRO A 198 -21.28 -11.80 -7.08
CA PRO A 198 -21.40 -10.60 -6.24
C PRO A 198 -20.36 -10.51 -5.11
N GLN A 199 -19.65 -11.59 -4.83
CA GLN A 199 -18.63 -11.65 -3.78
C GLN A 199 -17.20 -11.56 -4.34
N LYS A 200 -17.04 -11.41 -5.66
CA LYS A 200 -15.73 -11.42 -6.32
C LYS A 200 -14.70 -10.47 -5.68
N ASP A 201 -15.15 -9.32 -5.22
CA ASP A 201 -14.30 -8.29 -4.58
C ASP A 201 -14.19 -8.47 -3.05
N SER A 202 -14.66 -9.62 -2.50
CA SER A 202 -14.54 -9.90 -1.07
C SER A 202 -13.15 -10.40 -0.72
N LEU A 203 -12.53 -9.81 0.30
CA LEU A 203 -11.22 -10.25 0.79
C LEU A 203 -11.29 -11.67 1.37
N THR A 204 -10.31 -12.47 1.01
CA THR A 204 -10.15 -13.86 1.49
C THR A 204 -9.06 -14.00 2.53
N SER A 205 -8.14 -13.02 2.61
CA SER A 205 -7.13 -12.88 3.67
C SER A 205 -6.93 -11.41 4.02
N TYR A 206 -6.95 -11.08 5.32
CA TYR A 206 -6.77 -9.72 5.85
C TYR A 206 -6.38 -9.78 7.32
N ILE A 207 -5.73 -8.76 7.84
CA ILE A 207 -5.42 -8.62 9.27
C ILE A 207 -6.72 -8.41 10.05
N GLY A 208 -6.97 -9.26 11.03
CA GLY A 208 -8.23 -9.35 11.77
C GLY A 208 -9.07 -10.56 11.36
N ASN A 209 -8.63 -11.34 10.38
CA ASN A 209 -9.21 -12.66 10.08
C ASN A 209 -8.69 -13.69 11.09
N GLU A 210 -9.55 -14.62 11.52
CA GLU A 210 -9.19 -15.67 12.50
C GLU A 210 -7.91 -16.42 12.12
N LYS A 211 -7.66 -16.57 10.83
CA LYS A 211 -6.41 -17.08 10.25
C LYS A 211 -6.02 -16.21 9.07
N LEU A 212 -4.73 -16.18 8.76
CA LEU A 212 -4.22 -15.61 7.53
C LEU A 212 -4.01 -16.74 6.50
N PRO A 213 -5.04 -17.09 5.72
CA PRO A 213 -4.95 -18.22 4.80
C PRO A 213 -3.98 -17.95 3.64
N PHE A 214 -3.78 -16.70 3.30
CA PHE A 214 -2.87 -16.26 2.25
C PHE A 214 -2.00 -15.13 2.77
N ILE A 215 -0.70 -15.29 2.55
CA ILE A 215 0.34 -14.27 2.75
C ILE A 215 1.24 -14.37 1.52
N ASP A 216 1.37 -13.28 0.79
CA ASP A 216 2.32 -13.18 -0.31
C ASP A 216 3.63 -12.57 0.21
N SER A 217 4.74 -13.26 0.00
CA SER A 217 6.05 -12.82 0.46
C SER A 217 7.18 -13.36 -0.42
N ASN A 218 8.37 -12.77 -0.33
CA ASN A 218 9.51 -13.30 -1.04
C ASN A 218 10.73 -13.58 -0.12
N PRO A 219 11.26 -14.82 -0.13
CA PRO A 219 12.34 -15.22 0.77
C PRO A 219 13.73 -14.73 0.35
N ARG A 220 13.92 -14.33 -0.91
CA ARG A 220 15.27 -14.07 -1.47
C ARG A 220 15.55 -12.59 -1.74
N GLY A 221 14.57 -11.73 -1.60
CA GLY A 221 14.62 -10.35 -2.04
C GLY A 221 14.79 -10.23 -3.55
N PHE A 222 14.16 -9.27 -4.16
CA PHE A 222 14.22 -8.97 -5.58
C PHE A 222 15.22 -7.83 -5.83
N PRO A 223 16.14 -7.92 -6.82
CA PRO A 223 17.12 -6.87 -7.05
C PRO A 223 16.47 -5.58 -7.56
N ILE A 224 16.81 -4.47 -6.91
CA ILE A 224 16.45 -3.11 -7.32
C ILE A 224 17.56 -2.52 -8.17
N CYS A 225 17.17 -1.85 -9.24
CA CYS A 225 18.06 -1.17 -10.18
C CYS A 225 17.89 0.36 -10.07
N ARG A 226 18.82 1.08 -10.71
CA ARG A 226 18.69 2.50 -10.92
C ARG A 226 17.41 2.79 -11.74
N ASP A 227 16.75 3.88 -11.40
CA ASP A 227 15.51 4.39 -12.00
C ASP A 227 14.26 3.56 -11.69
N ASP A 228 14.38 2.52 -10.87
CA ASP A 228 13.21 1.84 -10.34
C ASP A 228 12.41 2.75 -9.41
N THR A 229 11.09 2.55 -9.42
CA THR A 229 10.20 3.11 -8.40
C THR A 229 9.33 2.00 -7.83
N ILE A 230 9.37 1.83 -6.51
CA ILE A 230 8.46 0.96 -5.77
C ILE A 230 7.23 1.79 -5.41
N VAL A 231 6.04 1.24 -5.66
CA VAL A 231 4.77 1.93 -5.39
C VAL A 231 3.87 1.02 -4.57
N LEU A 232 3.34 1.55 -3.48
CA LEU A 232 2.29 0.92 -2.68
C LEU A 232 1.02 1.73 -2.84
N CYS A 233 -0.13 1.10 -3.03
CA CYS A 233 -1.40 1.82 -3.03
C CYS A 233 -2.57 0.98 -2.54
N SER A 234 -3.59 1.64 -1.97
CA SER A 234 -4.89 1.06 -1.67
C SER A 234 -5.77 0.97 -2.93
N ASP A 235 -6.86 0.24 -2.83
CA ASP A 235 -7.78 -0.03 -3.94
C ASP A 235 -8.44 1.24 -4.50
N GLY A 236 -8.67 2.25 -3.69
CA GLY A 236 -9.20 3.55 -4.13
C GLY A 236 -8.36 4.24 -5.21
N VAL A 237 -7.09 3.86 -5.36
CA VAL A 237 -6.21 4.35 -6.44
C VAL A 237 -6.42 3.54 -7.71
N TYR A 238 -6.16 2.23 -7.69
CA TYR A 238 -6.15 1.41 -8.89
C TYR A 238 -7.55 1.09 -9.44
N ASN A 239 -8.59 1.19 -8.62
CA ASN A 239 -9.99 1.10 -9.07
C ASN A 239 -10.45 2.37 -9.82
N SER A 240 -9.79 3.49 -9.61
CA SER A 240 -10.18 4.79 -10.17
C SER A 240 -9.28 5.27 -11.29
N LEU A 241 -8.02 4.85 -11.31
CA LEU A 241 -7.02 5.35 -12.26
C LEU A 241 -6.34 4.20 -12.99
N SER A 242 -6.21 4.33 -14.31
CA SER A 242 -5.49 3.35 -15.12
C SER A 242 -3.99 3.35 -14.83
N GLU A 243 -3.34 2.18 -14.99
CA GLU A 243 -1.89 2.04 -14.82
C GLU A 243 -1.10 3.03 -15.68
N ALA A 244 -1.54 3.29 -16.92
CA ALA A 244 -0.89 4.26 -17.82
C ALA A 244 -0.82 5.67 -17.22
N ARG A 245 -1.86 6.12 -16.52
CA ARG A 245 -1.89 7.44 -15.86
C ARG A 245 -1.04 7.46 -14.60
N ILE A 246 -0.96 6.35 -13.87
CA ILE A 246 -0.06 6.19 -12.73
C ILE A 246 1.40 6.27 -13.21
N ILE A 247 1.75 5.55 -14.28
CA ILE A 247 3.09 5.58 -14.89
C ILE A 247 3.46 7.02 -15.30
N GLU A 248 2.57 7.69 -16.04
CA GLU A 248 2.80 9.07 -16.51
C GLU A 248 3.12 10.02 -15.36
N ALA A 249 2.37 9.94 -14.25
CA ALA A 249 2.60 10.77 -13.08
C ALA A 249 3.95 10.46 -12.39
N LEU A 250 4.31 9.18 -12.27
CA LEU A 250 5.54 8.72 -11.61
C LEU A 250 6.80 9.03 -12.41
N GLU A 251 6.73 9.01 -13.74
CA GLU A 251 7.86 9.34 -14.63
C GLU A 251 8.08 10.85 -14.75
N ALA A 252 7.00 11.63 -14.80
CA ALA A 252 7.05 13.07 -15.01
C ALA A 252 7.54 13.88 -13.79
N ASN A 253 7.46 13.32 -12.58
CA ASN A 253 7.61 14.06 -11.35
C ASN A 253 8.60 13.41 -10.37
N ASP A 254 9.03 14.20 -9.37
CA ASP A 254 9.61 13.61 -8.16
C ASP A 254 8.53 12.81 -7.39
N PRO A 255 8.91 11.84 -6.55
CA PRO A 255 7.95 10.92 -5.93
C PRO A 255 6.84 11.62 -5.13
N GLN A 256 7.15 12.71 -4.43
CA GLN A 256 6.14 13.42 -3.64
C GLN A 256 5.09 14.07 -4.54
N ARG A 257 5.53 14.80 -5.57
CA ARG A 257 4.63 15.41 -6.56
C ARG A 257 3.86 14.37 -7.36
N ALA A 258 4.51 13.23 -7.67
CA ALA A 258 3.86 12.13 -8.37
C ALA A 258 2.69 11.56 -7.56
N CYS A 259 2.89 11.29 -6.27
CA CYS A 259 1.81 10.83 -5.38
C CYS A 259 0.68 11.85 -5.27
N GLU A 260 1.00 13.15 -5.14
CA GLU A 260 0.01 14.23 -5.12
C GLU A 260 -0.77 14.33 -6.44
N ASP A 261 -0.08 14.13 -7.57
CA ASP A 261 -0.70 14.17 -8.91
C ASP A 261 -1.63 12.98 -9.13
N VAL A 262 -1.21 11.77 -8.76
CA VAL A 262 -2.06 10.57 -8.79
C VAL A 262 -3.32 10.79 -7.94
N ALA A 263 -3.17 11.24 -6.70
CA ALA A 263 -4.32 11.48 -5.82
C ALA A 263 -5.28 12.53 -6.40
N ARG A 264 -4.76 13.62 -6.97
CA ARG A 264 -5.56 14.63 -7.65
C ARG A 264 -6.31 14.04 -8.83
N GLN A 265 -5.65 13.26 -9.68
CA GLN A 265 -6.25 12.64 -10.86
C GLN A 265 -7.37 11.66 -10.46
N VAL A 266 -7.18 10.87 -9.39
CA VAL A 266 -8.24 10.01 -8.84
C VAL A 266 -9.46 10.83 -8.46
N LEU A 267 -9.27 11.92 -7.70
CA LEU A 267 -10.37 12.80 -7.28
C LEU A 267 -11.07 13.50 -8.46
N ASP A 268 -10.30 13.86 -9.50
CA ASP A 268 -10.82 14.51 -10.72
C ASP A 268 -11.62 13.52 -11.61
N CYS A 269 -11.44 12.20 -11.45
CA CYS A 269 -12.27 11.21 -12.13
C CYS A 269 -13.75 11.29 -11.70
N GLY A 270 -14.03 11.83 -10.51
CA GLY A 270 -15.39 12.06 -10.03
C GLY A 270 -16.20 10.78 -9.86
N VAL A 271 -15.55 9.67 -9.51
CA VAL A 271 -16.22 8.39 -9.27
C VAL A 271 -17.18 8.54 -8.10
N PRO A 272 -18.49 8.27 -8.28
CA PRO A 272 -19.44 8.36 -7.16
C PRO A 272 -19.09 7.37 -6.05
N GLY A 273 -19.03 7.84 -4.81
CA GLY A 273 -18.66 7.02 -3.67
C GLY A 273 -17.17 6.68 -3.61
N GLN A 274 -16.32 7.52 -4.22
CA GLN A 274 -14.86 7.35 -4.22
C GLN A 274 -14.35 6.96 -2.83
N ASP A 275 -13.65 5.83 -2.78
CA ASP A 275 -13.09 5.29 -1.55
C ASP A 275 -11.93 6.13 -0.99
N ASN A 276 -11.49 5.79 0.18
CA ASN A 276 -10.19 6.21 0.68
C ASN A 276 -9.12 5.86 -0.36
N LEU A 277 -8.14 6.71 -0.51
CA LEU A 277 -7.04 6.47 -1.42
C LEU A 277 -5.72 6.82 -0.75
N THR A 278 -4.77 5.94 -0.88
CA THR A 278 -3.41 6.14 -0.39
C THR A 278 -2.42 5.61 -1.41
N ILE A 279 -1.40 6.40 -1.71
CA ILE A 279 -0.28 6.01 -2.56
C ILE A 279 1.03 6.40 -1.90
N MET A 280 2.01 5.50 -1.97
CA MET A 280 3.39 5.72 -1.51
C MET A 280 4.34 5.35 -2.65
N ALA A 281 5.46 6.06 -2.75
CA ALA A 281 6.49 5.79 -3.75
C ALA A 281 7.89 5.86 -3.14
N ILE A 282 8.78 4.95 -3.55
CA ILE A 282 10.22 4.94 -3.24
C ILE A 282 10.96 4.88 -4.56
N LYS A 283 11.62 5.97 -4.97
CA LYS A 283 12.36 6.09 -6.23
C LYS A 283 13.86 6.02 -6.00
N PHE A 284 14.53 5.21 -6.81
CA PHE A 284 15.97 5.00 -6.82
C PHE A 284 16.56 5.72 -8.04
N ALA A 285 17.18 6.87 -7.84
CA ALA A 285 17.75 7.68 -8.91
C ALA A 285 19.28 7.73 -8.83
N GLU A 286 19.95 8.12 -9.91
CA GLU A 286 21.36 8.42 -9.87
C GLU A 286 21.64 9.58 -8.91
N PHE A 287 22.76 9.51 -8.21
CA PHE A 287 23.19 10.61 -7.36
C PHE A 287 23.69 11.75 -8.27
N GLU A 288 22.98 12.87 -8.29
CA GLU A 288 23.45 14.12 -8.91
C GLU A 288 24.37 14.84 -7.92
N GLU A 289 25.62 15.09 -8.31
CA GLU A 289 26.62 15.84 -7.54
C GLU A 289 26.25 17.33 -7.37
#